data_da5b483eefe46ad533d5e64c5aa01881
#
_entry.id   da5b483eefe46ad533d5e64c5aa01881
#
_cell.length_a   1.000
_cell.length_b   1.000
_cell.length_c   1.000
_cell.angle_alpha   90.00
_cell.angle_beta   90.00
_cell.angle_gamma   90.00
#
_symmetry.space_group_name_H-M   'P 1'
#
loop_
_entity.id
_entity.type
_entity.pdbx_description
1 polymer ?
#
loop_
_entity_poly.entity_id
_entity_poly.type
_entity_poly.pdbx_seq_one_letter_code
_entity_poly.pdbx_strand_id
1 'polypeptide(L)'
;MLYYYLCSTFVLMSAFVVLKRVRFGRKVAMGSWLTYFWWGGDPDVANPHSGLTRREVYAVQQSWAPVYAHSVANGTELLKRLFRAYPETKEFFKMVRKSSEDDYAQNPQFKAHVINLMGSLNLAVNNLNQPEVVAAMMNKLGESHGRRKIQQEHFYNLKDVLVKMFIEVLKLEGATLAAWGKTVEFWYKHIFETLSQGDSR
;
A
#
# COMPACT_ATOMS: atom_id res chain seq x y z
N MET A 1 -22.70 0.07 -40.80
CA MET A 1 -22.21 -0.47 -39.52
C MET A 1 -22.37 0.53 -38.36
N LEU A 2 -23.37 1.41 -38.41
CA LEU A 2 -23.60 2.47 -37.37
C LEU A 2 -24.99 2.37 -36.70
N TYR A 3 -25.77 1.36 -37.02
CA TYR A 3 -27.14 1.22 -36.51
C TYR A 3 -27.29 0.30 -35.29
N TYR A 4 -26.25 -0.42 -34.90
CA TYR A 4 -26.32 -1.35 -33.76
C TYR A 4 -25.91 -0.75 -32.40
N TYR A 5 -25.31 0.43 -32.37
CA TYR A 5 -24.86 1.06 -31.10
C TYR A 5 -25.91 1.99 -30.45
N LEU A 6 -26.97 2.35 -31.15
CA LEU A 6 -27.99 3.26 -30.61
C LEU A 6 -29.19 2.55 -29.94
N CYS A 7 -29.28 1.23 -30.08
CA CYS A 7 -30.40 0.47 -29.49
C CYS A 7 -30.10 0.00 -28.04
N SER A 8 -28.82 -0.07 -27.65
CA SER A 8 -28.42 -0.55 -26.31
C SER A 8 -28.57 0.51 -25.21
N THR A 9 -28.49 1.79 -25.56
CA THR A 9 -28.57 2.88 -24.54
C THR A 9 -30.02 3.26 -24.22
N PHE A 10 -30.99 2.96 -25.10
CA PHE A 10 -32.40 3.28 -24.84
C PHE A 10 -33.11 2.27 -23.93
N VAL A 11 -32.65 1.03 -23.89
CA VAL A 11 -33.23 -0.01 -23.01
C VAL A 11 -32.83 0.23 -21.54
N LEU A 12 -31.67 0.79 -21.28
CA LEU A 12 -31.23 1.13 -19.91
C LEU A 12 -31.94 2.35 -19.30
N MET A 13 -32.39 3.31 -20.15
CA MET A 13 -33.17 4.46 -19.66
C MET A 13 -34.63 4.12 -19.36
N SER A 14 -35.22 3.13 -20.02
CA SER A 14 -36.61 2.70 -19.77
C SER A 14 -36.78 1.94 -18.44
N ALA A 15 -35.74 1.24 -17.98
CA ALA A 15 -35.76 0.54 -16.70
C ALA A 15 -35.71 1.52 -15.49
N PHE A 16 -35.23 2.74 -15.68
CA PHE A 16 -35.15 3.76 -14.63
C PHE A 16 -36.49 4.44 -14.30
N VAL A 17 -37.44 4.43 -15.20
CA VAL A 17 -38.73 5.11 -15.05
C VAL A 17 -39.79 4.24 -14.37
N VAL A 18 -39.68 2.90 -14.44
CA VAL A 18 -40.69 1.97 -13.90
C VAL A 18 -40.49 1.71 -12.38
N LEU A 19 -39.30 1.94 -11.84
CA LEU A 19 -39.01 1.68 -10.43
C LEU A 19 -39.50 2.78 -9.46
N LYS A 20 -40.16 3.85 -9.93
CA LYS A 20 -40.67 4.95 -9.08
C LYS A 20 -41.96 4.67 -8.32
N ARG A 21 -42.50 3.46 -8.35
CA ARG A 21 -43.82 3.19 -7.74
C ARG A 21 -43.93 1.97 -6.83
N VAL A 22 -42.84 1.54 -6.19
CA VAL A 22 -42.97 0.56 -5.11
C VAL A 22 -42.64 1.26 -3.78
N ARG A 23 -43.68 1.53 -3.00
CA ARG A 23 -43.57 1.97 -1.60
C ARG A 23 -43.04 0.79 -0.79
N PHE A 24 -41.75 0.69 -0.62
CA PHE A 24 -41.14 -0.14 0.40
C PHE A 24 -40.98 0.68 1.68
N GLY A 25 -41.74 0.32 2.70
CA GLY A 25 -41.56 0.83 4.07
C GLY A 25 -40.29 0.26 4.70
N ARG A 26 -39.22 0.93 4.50
CA ARG A 26 -37.95 1.08 5.21
C ARG A 26 -37.04 1.84 4.25
N LYS A 27 -36.51 2.97 4.67
CA LYS A 27 -35.49 3.70 3.92
C LYS A 27 -34.21 2.85 3.86
N VAL A 28 -34.16 1.84 3.01
CA VAL A 28 -32.90 1.31 2.51
C VAL A 28 -32.42 2.36 1.52
N ALA A 29 -31.42 3.12 1.91
CA ALA A 29 -30.84 4.13 1.03
C ALA A 29 -30.45 3.45 -0.28
N MET A 30 -30.99 3.91 -1.43
CA MET A 30 -30.71 3.38 -2.76
C MET A 30 -29.21 3.40 -3.11
N GLY A 31 -28.38 4.16 -2.35
CA GLY A 31 -26.92 4.15 -2.37
C GLY A 31 -26.28 2.86 -1.82
N SER A 32 -26.93 2.20 -0.86
CA SER A 32 -26.38 0.99 -0.22
C SER A 32 -26.29 -0.22 -1.19
N TRP A 33 -27.28 -0.42 -2.05
CA TRP A 33 -27.31 -1.57 -2.95
C TRP A 33 -26.34 -1.44 -4.14
N LEU A 34 -26.24 -0.26 -4.75
CA LEU A 34 -25.26 0.03 -5.79
C LEU A 34 -23.83 -0.01 -5.23
N THR A 35 -23.63 0.49 -4.03
CA THR A 35 -22.35 0.43 -3.33
C THR A 35 -21.95 -1.02 -3.06
N TYR A 36 -22.87 -1.84 -2.55
CA TYR A 36 -22.61 -3.27 -2.30
C TYR A 36 -22.23 -4.01 -3.58
N PHE A 37 -22.94 -3.76 -4.68
CA PHE A 37 -22.66 -4.38 -5.97
C PHE A 37 -21.32 -3.93 -6.56
N TRP A 38 -21.02 -2.62 -6.49
CA TRP A 38 -19.76 -2.06 -6.99
C TRP A 38 -18.55 -2.61 -6.24
N TRP A 39 -18.64 -2.74 -4.92
CA TRP A 39 -17.56 -3.23 -4.07
C TRP A 39 -17.50 -4.76 -3.97
N GLY A 40 -18.47 -5.49 -4.52
CA GLY A 40 -18.58 -6.94 -4.38
C GLY A 40 -18.81 -7.38 -2.92
N GLY A 41 -19.54 -6.57 -2.14
CA GLY A 41 -19.88 -6.75 -0.74
C GLY A 41 -19.91 -5.44 0.02
N ASP A 42 -20.07 -5.49 1.35
CA ASP A 42 -20.02 -4.30 2.20
C ASP A 42 -18.57 -3.75 2.23
N PRO A 43 -18.34 -2.50 1.77
CA PRO A 43 -17.00 -1.93 1.71
C PRO A 43 -16.44 -1.53 3.07
N ASP A 44 -17.27 -1.49 4.11
CA ASP A 44 -16.90 -1.01 5.44
C ASP A 44 -16.70 -2.15 6.45
N VAL A 45 -16.89 -3.41 6.02
CA VAL A 45 -16.53 -4.60 6.81
C VAL A 45 -15.03 -4.86 6.71
N ALA A 46 -14.37 -4.89 7.88
CA ALA A 46 -12.95 -5.19 7.94
C ALA A 46 -12.67 -6.67 7.63
N ASN A 47 -11.63 -6.91 6.84
CA ASN A 47 -11.12 -8.24 6.60
C ASN A 47 -10.50 -8.81 7.90
N PRO A 48 -10.84 -10.04 8.32
CA PRO A 48 -10.38 -10.60 9.60
C PRO A 48 -8.86 -10.81 9.68
N HIS A 49 -8.18 -10.97 8.56
CA HIS A 49 -6.72 -11.19 8.51
C HIS A 49 -5.92 -9.89 8.52
N SER A 50 -6.34 -8.88 7.73
CA SER A 50 -5.61 -7.62 7.63
C SER A 50 -6.15 -6.50 8.52
N GLY A 51 -7.39 -6.60 9.00
CA GLY A 51 -8.08 -5.53 9.71
C GLY A 51 -8.47 -4.35 8.82
N LEU A 52 -8.21 -4.43 7.51
CA LEU A 52 -8.55 -3.38 6.54
C LEU A 52 -9.94 -3.61 5.93
N THR A 53 -10.68 -2.55 5.75
CA THR A 53 -11.90 -2.55 4.94
C THR A 53 -11.54 -2.41 3.45
N ARG A 54 -12.47 -2.77 2.55
CA ARG A 54 -12.26 -2.57 1.09
C ARG A 54 -12.05 -1.11 0.73
N ARG A 55 -12.71 -0.20 1.44
CA ARG A 55 -12.56 1.24 1.28
C ARG A 55 -11.17 1.72 1.69
N GLU A 56 -10.63 1.20 2.78
CA GLU A 56 -9.27 1.49 3.23
C GLU A 56 -8.22 0.94 2.26
N VAL A 57 -8.39 -0.29 1.78
CA VAL A 57 -7.52 -0.87 0.75
C VAL A 57 -7.50 0.00 -0.51
N TYR A 58 -8.68 0.41 -0.99
CA TYR A 58 -8.79 1.31 -2.13
C TYR A 58 -8.07 2.64 -1.90
N ALA A 59 -8.27 3.28 -0.73
CA ALA A 59 -7.63 4.54 -0.39
C ALA A 59 -6.09 4.43 -0.37
N VAL A 60 -5.56 3.33 0.19
CA VAL A 60 -4.12 3.04 0.20
C VAL A 60 -3.60 2.88 -1.23
N GLN A 61 -4.26 2.07 -2.06
CA GLN A 61 -3.88 1.84 -3.45
C GLN A 61 -3.90 3.12 -4.29
N GLN A 62 -4.95 3.95 -4.16
CA GLN A 62 -5.07 5.21 -4.90
C GLN A 62 -4.01 6.23 -4.48
N SER A 63 -3.71 6.33 -3.18
CA SER A 63 -2.67 7.24 -2.68
C SER A 63 -1.24 6.75 -3.01
N TRP A 64 -1.05 5.45 -3.22
CA TRP A 64 0.24 4.86 -3.62
C TRP A 64 0.56 5.03 -5.10
N ALA A 65 -0.42 4.99 -5.97
CA ALA A 65 -0.22 5.02 -7.43
C ALA A 65 0.69 6.17 -7.90
N PRO A 66 0.48 7.44 -7.49
CA PRO A 66 1.37 8.54 -7.88
C PRO A 66 2.78 8.42 -7.29
N VAL A 67 2.95 7.78 -6.13
CA VAL A 67 4.27 7.53 -5.53
C VAL A 67 5.05 6.54 -6.39
N TYR A 68 4.40 5.46 -6.80
CA TYR A 68 5.03 4.42 -7.60
C TYR A 68 5.31 4.87 -9.04
N ALA A 69 4.53 5.79 -9.60
CA ALA A 69 4.79 6.37 -10.93
C ALA A 69 6.20 6.99 -11.03
N HIS A 70 6.75 7.46 -9.91
CA HIS A 70 8.11 8.00 -9.81
C HIS A 70 8.96 7.20 -8.82
N SER A 71 8.84 5.87 -8.84
CA SER A 71 9.36 4.95 -7.83
C SER A 71 10.84 5.13 -7.52
N VAL A 72 11.70 5.27 -8.54
CA VAL A 72 13.14 5.41 -8.33
C VAL A 72 13.48 6.72 -7.62
N ALA A 73 12.87 7.83 -8.02
CA ALA A 73 13.10 9.14 -7.39
C ALA A 73 12.57 9.15 -5.94
N ASN A 74 11.34 8.69 -5.75
CA ASN A 74 10.70 8.66 -4.44
C ASN A 74 11.39 7.67 -3.48
N GLY A 75 11.80 6.50 -3.96
CA GLY A 75 12.54 5.54 -3.14
C GLY A 75 13.94 6.00 -2.80
N THR A 76 14.61 6.72 -3.70
CA THR A 76 15.90 7.36 -3.41
C THR A 76 15.75 8.41 -2.32
N GLU A 77 14.74 9.29 -2.42
CA GLU A 77 14.48 10.30 -1.41
C GLU A 77 14.09 9.68 -0.06
N LEU A 78 13.30 8.59 -0.05
CA LEU A 78 12.97 7.85 1.16
C LEU A 78 14.23 7.37 1.89
N LEU A 79 15.16 6.74 1.18
CA LEU A 79 16.40 6.25 1.78
C LEU A 79 17.35 7.39 2.19
N LYS A 80 17.41 8.49 1.42
CA LYS A 80 18.15 9.69 1.82
C LYS A 80 17.63 10.24 3.14
N ARG A 81 16.33 10.40 3.27
CA ARG A 81 15.69 10.85 4.53
C ARG A 81 15.95 9.88 5.68
N LEU A 82 15.91 8.56 5.41
CA LEU A 82 16.21 7.55 6.40
C LEU A 82 17.65 7.70 6.93
N PHE A 83 18.63 7.85 6.05
CA PHE A 83 20.03 7.99 6.45
C PHE A 83 20.35 9.33 7.13
N ARG A 84 19.60 10.39 6.80
CA ARG A 84 19.72 11.69 7.51
C ARG A 84 19.14 11.62 8.91
N ALA A 85 17.97 10.97 9.07
CA ALA A 85 17.29 10.87 10.36
C ALA A 85 17.92 9.81 11.28
N TYR A 86 18.42 8.72 10.71
CA TYR A 86 18.96 7.54 11.39
C TYR A 86 20.27 7.10 10.73
N PRO A 87 21.38 7.84 10.96
CA PRO A 87 22.66 7.61 10.24
C PRO A 87 23.23 6.21 10.39
N GLU A 88 23.00 5.57 11.54
CA GLU A 88 23.42 4.19 11.83
C GLU A 88 22.80 3.17 10.85
N THR A 89 21.63 3.46 10.32
CA THR A 89 20.95 2.59 9.31
C THR A 89 21.77 2.46 8.03
N LYS A 90 22.55 3.50 7.69
CA LYS A 90 23.39 3.51 6.49
C LYS A 90 24.46 2.40 6.51
N GLU A 91 24.90 1.94 7.69
CA GLU A 91 25.88 0.87 7.84
C GLU A 91 25.45 -0.46 7.21
N PHE A 92 24.15 -0.71 7.14
CA PHE A 92 23.59 -1.89 6.47
C PHE A 92 23.63 -1.81 4.93
N PHE A 93 23.85 -0.61 4.38
CA PHE A 93 23.89 -0.35 2.95
C PHE A 93 25.34 -0.26 2.43
N LYS A 94 26.01 -1.41 2.37
CA LYS A 94 27.45 -1.50 2.05
C LYS A 94 27.85 -0.71 0.80
N MET A 95 26.94 -0.64 -0.20
CA MET A 95 27.19 0.02 -1.49
C MET A 95 27.30 1.55 -1.40
N VAL A 96 26.74 2.16 -0.35
CA VAL A 96 26.77 3.63 -0.16
C VAL A 96 27.32 4.07 1.19
N ARG A 97 27.76 3.13 2.03
CA ARG A 97 28.21 3.41 3.39
C ARG A 97 29.26 4.52 3.46
N LYS A 98 30.20 4.54 2.51
CA LYS A 98 31.30 5.51 2.43
C LYS A 98 31.05 6.62 1.40
N SER A 99 29.92 6.60 0.68
CA SER A 99 29.62 7.57 -0.37
C SER A 99 28.95 8.81 0.21
N SER A 100 29.10 9.94 -0.48
CA SER A 100 28.28 11.13 -0.25
C SER A 100 26.85 10.91 -0.71
N GLU A 101 25.93 11.71 -0.23
CA GLU A 101 24.52 11.61 -0.62
C GLU A 101 24.29 11.91 -2.12
N ASP A 102 25.13 12.77 -2.70
CA ASP A 102 25.05 13.16 -4.11
C ASP A 102 25.41 11.99 -5.04
N ASP A 103 26.23 11.06 -4.55
CA ASP A 103 26.70 9.90 -5.32
C ASP A 103 25.69 8.76 -5.35
N TYR A 104 24.66 8.76 -4.50
CA TYR A 104 23.73 7.62 -4.40
C TYR A 104 23.01 7.33 -5.71
N ALA A 105 22.56 8.36 -6.42
CA ALA A 105 21.83 8.22 -7.69
C ALA A 105 22.68 7.61 -8.80
N GLN A 106 24.01 7.75 -8.72
CA GLN A 106 24.98 7.23 -9.69
C GLN A 106 25.42 5.80 -9.37
N ASN A 107 25.12 5.29 -8.16
CA ASN A 107 25.52 3.95 -7.76
C ASN A 107 24.49 2.91 -8.27
N PRO A 108 24.87 1.99 -9.21
CA PRO A 108 23.94 1.03 -9.78
C PRO A 108 23.36 0.04 -8.74
N GLN A 109 24.16 -0.35 -7.72
CA GLN A 109 23.71 -1.27 -6.69
C GLN A 109 22.69 -0.61 -5.75
N PHE A 110 22.89 0.67 -5.44
CA PHE A 110 21.92 1.45 -4.68
C PHE A 110 20.61 1.60 -5.48
N LYS A 111 20.70 1.95 -6.76
CA LYS A 111 19.54 2.05 -7.65
C LYS A 111 18.79 0.73 -7.75
N ALA A 112 19.49 -0.39 -7.88
CA ALA A 112 18.88 -1.73 -7.89
C ALA A 112 18.15 -2.02 -6.57
N HIS A 113 18.74 -1.65 -5.42
CA HIS A 113 18.09 -1.78 -4.11
C HIS A 113 16.81 -0.93 -4.04
N VAL A 114 16.86 0.33 -4.48
CA VAL A 114 15.69 1.22 -4.54
C VAL A 114 14.57 0.60 -5.39
N ILE A 115 14.90 0.06 -6.57
CA ILE A 115 13.92 -0.61 -7.45
C ILE A 115 13.28 -1.80 -6.74
N ASN A 116 14.08 -2.63 -6.07
CA ASN A 116 13.59 -3.79 -5.32
C ASN A 116 12.70 -3.37 -4.14
N LEU A 117 13.10 -2.34 -3.38
CA LEU A 117 12.32 -1.79 -2.28
C LEU A 117 10.95 -1.32 -2.77
N MET A 118 10.93 -0.43 -3.74
CA MET A 118 9.70 0.15 -4.26
C MET A 118 8.83 -0.89 -4.96
N GLY A 119 9.44 -1.84 -5.67
CA GLY A 119 8.74 -2.97 -6.29
C GLY A 119 8.07 -3.88 -5.26
N SER A 120 8.75 -4.18 -4.17
CA SER A 120 8.19 -4.99 -3.07
C SER A 120 7.03 -4.28 -2.37
N LEU A 121 7.16 -2.98 -2.10
CA LEU A 121 6.07 -2.18 -1.54
C LEU A 121 4.87 -2.13 -2.50
N ASN A 122 5.11 -1.94 -3.80
CA ASN A 122 4.06 -1.91 -4.81
C ASN A 122 3.32 -3.25 -4.92
N LEU A 123 4.05 -4.37 -4.88
CA LEU A 123 3.44 -5.70 -4.86
C LEU A 123 2.57 -5.90 -3.61
N ALA A 124 3.05 -5.48 -2.45
CA ALA A 124 2.30 -5.58 -1.20
C ALA A 124 1.02 -4.71 -1.23
N VAL A 125 1.11 -3.47 -1.71
CA VAL A 125 -0.05 -2.56 -1.83
C VAL A 125 -1.08 -3.10 -2.83
N ASN A 126 -0.64 -3.55 -4.01
CA ASN A 126 -1.56 -4.02 -5.05
C ASN A 126 -2.27 -5.33 -4.68
N ASN A 127 -1.69 -6.10 -3.77
CA ASN A 127 -2.26 -7.38 -3.31
C ASN A 127 -2.98 -7.29 -1.96
N LEU A 128 -3.28 -6.10 -1.41
CA LEU A 128 -4.00 -5.93 -0.14
C LEU A 128 -5.39 -6.59 -0.12
N ASN A 129 -5.98 -6.84 -1.29
CA ASN A 129 -7.22 -7.62 -1.42
C ASN A 129 -7.02 -9.14 -1.19
N GLN A 130 -5.77 -9.61 -1.10
CA GLN A 130 -5.35 -10.99 -0.85
C GLN A 130 -4.42 -11.00 0.37
N PRO A 131 -4.93 -10.77 1.58
CA PRO A 131 -4.09 -10.55 2.77
C PRO A 131 -3.19 -11.74 3.09
N GLU A 132 -3.60 -12.96 2.77
CA GLU A 132 -2.77 -14.16 2.98
C GLU A 132 -1.53 -14.16 2.08
N VAL A 133 -1.65 -13.67 0.84
CA VAL A 133 -0.51 -13.50 -0.07
C VAL A 133 0.43 -12.42 0.46
N VAL A 134 -0.12 -11.30 0.92
CA VAL A 134 0.68 -10.22 1.52
C VAL A 134 1.39 -10.71 2.78
N ALA A 135 0.71 -11.45 3.65
CA ALA A 135 1.31 -12.06 4.84
C ALA A 135 2.51 -12.95 4.48
N ALA A 136 2.36 -13.83 3.49
CA ALA A 136 3.45 -14.68 3.01
C ALA A 136 4.64 -13.87 2.44
N MET A 137 4.36 -12.75 1.74
CA MET A 137 5.40 -11.84 1.25
C MET A 137 6.14 -11.17 2.42
N MET A 138 5.42 -10.71 3.44
CA MET A 138 5.99 -10.06 4.62
C MET A 138 6.81 -11.03 5.48
N ASN A 139 6.38 -12.28 5.61
CA ASN A 139 7.16 -13.33 6.27
C ASN A 139 8.50 -13.56 5.56
N LYS A 140 8.50 -13.69 4.24
CA LYS A 140 9.74 -13.81 3.44
C LYS A 140 10.66 -12.58 3.60
N LEU A 141 10.07 -11.40 3.66
CA LEU A 141 10.80 -10.17 3.91
C LEU A 141 11.48 -10.19 5.28
N GLY A 142 10.75 -10.61 6.33
CA GLY A 142 11.27 -10.76 7.69
C GLY A 142 12.46 -11.71 7.75
N GLU A 143 12.33 -12.94 7.22
CA GLU A 143 13.44 -13.90 7.14
C GLU A 143 14.67 -13.32 6.43
N SER A 144 14.45 -12.66 5.29
CA SER A 144 15.52 -12.07 4.49
C SER A 144 16.27 -10.97 5.23
N HIS A 145 15.56 -10.16 6.03
CA HIS A 145 16.15 -9.08 6.82
C HIS A 145 16.81 -9.61 8.10
N GLY A 146 16.21 -10.62 8.75
CA GLY A 146 16.79 -11.29 9.92
C GLY A 146 18.18 -11.87 9.62
N ARG A 147 18.36 -12.56 8.48
CA ARG A 147 19.68 -13.03 8.02
C ARG A 147 20.74 -11.93 7.86
N ARG A 148 20.33 -10.69 7.76
CA ARG A 148 21.20 -9.49 7.70
C ARG A 148 21.31 -8.77 9.03
N LYS A 149 20.80 -9.36 10.10
CA LYS A 149 20.81 -8.80 11.46
C LYS A 149 20.06 -7.47 11.57
N ILE A 150 19.07 -7.25 10.71
CA ILE A 150 18.16 -6.12 10.82
C ILE A 150 17.22 -6.38 11.99
N GLN A 151 17.05 -5.39 12.85
CA GLN A 151 16.20 -5.46 14.03
C GLN A 151 14.87 -4.72 13.79
N GLN A 152 13.88 -4.93 14.64
CA GLN A 152 12.57 -4.27 14.56
C GLN A 152 12.70 -2.74 14.57
N GLU A 153 13.64 -2.20 15.33
CA GLU A 153 13.90 -0.77 15.39
C GLU A 153 14.15 -0.14 14.01
N HIS A 154 14.91 -0.81 13.14
CA HIS A 154 15.20 -0.30 11.79
C HIS A 154 13.94 -0.22 10.92
N PHE A 155 12.98 -1.11 11.15
CA PHE A 155 11.66 -1.03 10.49
C PHE A 155 10.85 0.15 11.04
N TYR A 156 10.89 0.41 12.36
CA TYR A 156 10.22 1.58 12.94
C TYR A 156 10.83 2.89 12.45
N ASN A 157 12.16 2.95 12.29
CA ASN A 157 12.86 4.09 11.72
C ASN A 157 12.40 4.37 10.28
N LEU A 158 12.25 3.32 9.45
CA LEU A 158 11.71 3.44 8.10
C LEU A 158 10.23 3.89 8.11
N LYS A 159 9.41 3.35 9.02
CA LYS A 159 8.01 3.77 9.19
C LYS A 159 7.90 5.25 9.50
N ASP A 160 8.72 5.74 10.44
CA ASP A 160 8.72 7.16 10.84
C ASP A 160 8.97 8.07 9.62
N VAL A 161 10.01 7.77 8.85
CA VAL A 161 10.33 8.54 7.63
C VAL A 161 9.24 8.44 6.58
N LEU A 162 8.68 7.25 6.36
CA LEU A 162 7.61 7.01 5.39
C LEU A 162 6.35 7.81 5.74
N VAL A 163 5.93 7.78 7.01
CA VAL A 163 4.76 8.54 7.49
C VAL A 163 4.99 10.05 7.34
N LYS A 164 6.17 10.55 7.69
CA LYS A 164 6.52 11.96 7.47
C LYS A 164 6.44 12.34 6.00
N MET A 165 6.96 11.50 5.10
CA MET A 165 6.84 11.74 3.65
C MET A 165 5.39 11.73 3.19
N PHE A 166 4.54 10.84 3.69
CA PHE A 166 3.12 10.81 3.36
C PHE A 166 2.41 12.12 3.77
N ILE A 167 2.71 12.63 4.95
CA ILE A 167 2.12 13.89 5.45
C ILE A 167 2.68 15.09 4.69
N GLU A 168 4.01 15.19 4.56
CA GLU A 168 4.67 16.37 4.02
C GLU A 168 4.54 16.51 2.50
N VAL A 169 4.71 15.40 1.78
CA VAL A 169 4.81 15.40 0.30
C VAL A 169 3.45 15.09 -0.32
N LEU A 170 2.76 14.06 0.16
CA LEU A 170 1.48 13.63 -0.39
C LEU A 170 0.28 14.31 0.26
N LYS A 171 0.50 15.08 1.34
CA LYS A 171 -0.56 15.74 2.12
C LYS A 171 -1.65 14.78 2.57
N LEU A 172 -1.26 13.53 2.90
CA LEU A 172 -2.22 12.54 3.40
C LEU A 172 -2.63 12.91 4.81
N GLU A 173 -3.93 12.82 5.06
CA GLU A 173 -4.56 13.09 6.35
C GLU A 173 -5.78 12.21 6.59
N GLY A 174 -6.37 12.30 7.76
CA GLY A 174 -7.64 11.66 8.10
C GLY A 174 -7.65 10.16 7.84
N ALA A 175 -8.72 9.68 7.20
CA ALA A 175 -8.98 8.26 6.99
C ALA A 175 -7.90 7.55 6.14
N THR A 176 -7.33 8.25 5.14
CA THR A 176 -6.29 7.65 4.28
C THR A 176 -4.99 7.43 5.05
N LEU A 177 -4.58 8.38 5.88
CA LEU A 177 -3.40 8.21 6.73
C LEU A 177 -3.62 7.11 7.77
N ALA A 178 -4.80 7.02 8.37
CA ALA A 178 -5.17 5.95 9.29
C ALA A 178 -5.15 4.57 8.61
N ALA A 179 -5.62 4.47 7.35
CA ALA A 179 -5.57 3.24 6.57
C ALA A 179 -4.13 2.80 6.30
N TRP A 180 -3.21 3.72 6.03
CA TRP A 180 -1.78 3.44 5.94
C TRP A 180 -1.20 2.94 7.27
N GLY A 181 -1.62 3.52 8.40
CA GLY A 181 -1.24 3.04 9.74
C GLY A 181 -1.57 1.56 9.92
N LYS A 182 -2.83 1.17 9.68
CA LYS A 182 -3.28 -0.23 9.74
C LYS A 182 -2.52 -1.13 8.75
N THR A 183 -2.27 -0.63 7.53
CA THR A 183 -1.53 -1.39 6.52
C THR A 183 -0.11 -1.73 6.98
N VAL A 184 0.61 -0.74 7.52
CA VAL A 184 1.98 -0.96 8.02
C VAL A 184 1.97 -1.85 9.25
N GLU A 185 1.00 -1.73 10.15
CA GLU A 185 0.83 -2.62 11.31
C GLU A 185 0.60 -4.07 10.88
N PHE A 186 -0.26 -4.29 9.89
CA PHE A 186 -0.48 -5.61 9.30
C PHE A 186 0.81 -6.18 8.70
N TRP A 187 1.59 -5.40 7.95
CA TRP A 187 2.87 -5.83 7.41
C TRP A 187 3.88 -6.17 8.50
N TYR A 188 4.02 -5.31 9.51
CA TYR A 188 5.00 -5.47 10.58
C TYR A 188 4.71 -6.67 11.46
N LYS A 189 3.44 -6.98 11.70
CA LYS A 189 3.05 -8.22 12.38
C LYS A 189 3.74 -9.42 11.74
N HIS A 190 3.60 -9.59 10.43
CA HIS A 190 4.14 -10.75 9.71
C HIS A 190 5.65 -10.66 9.49
N ILE A 191 6.21 -9.48 9.29
CA ILE A 191 7.67 -9.31 9.22
C ILE A 191 8.32 -9.76 10.55
N PHE A 192 7.77 -9.33 11.67
CA PHE A 192 8.37 -9.59 12.98
C PHE A 192 8.18 -11.03 13.46
N GLU A 193 7.15 -11.72 13.00
CA GLU A 193 6.98 -13.18 13.25
C GLU A 193 8.19 -14.00 12.76
N THR A 194 8.85 -13.57 11.70
CA THR A 194 9.95 -14.31 11.06
C THR A 194 11.31 -13.64 11.17
N LEU A 195 11.35 -12.37 11.58
CA LEU A 195 12.58 -11.58 11.67
C LEU A 195 13.63 -12.24 12.59
N SER A 196 13.20 -12.76 13.74
CA SER A 196 14.07 -13.44 14.70
C SER A 196 14.54 -14.82 14.26
N GLN A 197 13.81 -15.49 13.35
CA GLN A 197 14.16 -16.82 12.85
C GLN A 197 15.34 -16.79 11.86
N GLY A 198 15.65 -15.63 11.29
CA GLY A 198 16.77 -15.47 10.38
C GLY A 198 18.16 -15.53 11.04
N ASP A 199 18.23 -15.38 12.37
CA ASP A 199 19.50 -15.34 13.12
C ASP A 199 19.97 -16.75 13.53
N SER A 200 19.18 -17.80 13.31
CA SER A 200 19.43 -19.17 13.78
C SER A 200 19.93 -20.14 12.71
N ARG A 201 20.39 -19.66 11.54
CA ARG A 201 20.93 -20.50 10.46
C ARG A 201 22.29 -20.05 9.96
#